data_f8603cce6dfa98bdec5d097227ed0abd
#
_entry.id   f8603cce6dfa98bdec5d097227ed0abd
#
_cell.length_a   1.000
_cell.length_b   1.000
_cell.length_c   1.000
_cell.angle_alpha   90.00
_cell.angle_beta   90.00
_cell.angle_gamma   90.00
#
_symmetry.space_group_name_H-M   'P 1'
#
loop_
_entity.id
_entity.type
_entity.pdbx_description
1 polymer ?
#
loop_
_entity_poly.entity_id
_entity_poly.type
_entity_poly.pdbx_seq_one_letter_code
_entity_poly.pdbx_strand_id
1 'polypeptide(L)'
;GDQMTHRFSSYESDKSKALKVDASYGFKLQKTSATKVTVTKGTKCAAPSKFNGEDLELLAFMKKYTWFKTSKNTANNIQIKISDLTVYQCNSDGSNGHWVKVDLVRTITAIEKYKNQDGYIALGLGITDAVYIGIEEMTVNNVFYKAGTSQKVTLKSNVTLTDIDTRQYIGVSASKIDGQYVSNNTTLSYLKNGNKNFYYADNDINYSGEAKTAVGFIFED
;
A
#
# COMPACT_ATOMS: atom_id res chain seq x y z
N GLY A 1 19.59 -12.41 -2.78
CA GLY A 1 19.06 -12.20 -4.12
C GLY A 1 19.95 -11.26 -4.92
N ASP A 2 19.92 -11.40 -6.20
CA ASP A 2 20.77 -10.58 -7.05
C ASP A 2 20.23 -9.16 -7.14
N GLN A 3 21.09 -8.22 -6.78
CA GLN A 3 20.84 -6.83 -6.96
C GLN A 3 20.89 -6.49 -8.45
N MET A 4 19.79 -6.03 -8.99
CA MET A 4 19.75 -5.62 -10.38
C MET A 4 20.18 -4.18 -10.53
N THR A 5 21.14 -3.96 -11.41
CA THR A 5 21.67 -2.63 -11.69
C THR A 5 20.93 -1.91 -12.79
N HIS A 6 20.07 -2.59 -13.53
CA HIS A 6 19.30 -1.96 -14.58
C HIS A 6 18.20 -1.07 -14.01
N ARG A 7 17.90 -0.02 -14.75
CA ARG A 7 16.80 0.88 -14.44
C ARG A 7 15.51 0.35 -15.06
N PHE A 8 14.40 0.71 -14.47
CA PHE A 8 13.07 0.39 -14.97
C PHE A 8 12.79 1.05 -16.32
N SER A 9 11.80 0.53 -17.02
CA SER A 9 11.20 1.30 -18.10
C SER A 9 10.77 2.64 -17.56
N SER A 10 11.26 3.72 -18.14
CA SER A 10 10.91 5.05 -17.69
C SER A 10 9.42 5.29 -17.87
N TYR A 11 8.75 5.69 -16.80
CA TYR A 11 7.52 6.40 -17.00
C TYR A 11 7.86 7.88 -17.12
N GLU A 12 7.20 8.54 -18.00
CA GLU A 12 7.54 9.92 -18.23
C GLU A 12 7.17 10.78 -17.03
N SER A 13 8.06 11.69 -16.68
CA SER A 13 7.80 12.77 -15.74
C SER A 13 6.69 13.72 -16.21
N ASP A 14 6.14 13.48 -17.38
CA ASP A 14 4.99 14.21 -17.89
C ASP A 14 3.74 13.81 -17.10
N LYS A 15 3.38 14.66 -16.15
CA LYS A 15 2.18 14.50 -15.33
C LYS A 15 0.91 14.30 -16.15
N SER A 16 0.86 14.81 -17.39
CA SER A 16 -0.31 14.65 -18.24
C SER A 16 -0.50 13.23 -18.72
N LYS A 17 0.59 12.50 -18.95
CA LYS A 17 0.55 11.07 -19.29
C LYS A 17 0.26 10.20 -18.08
N ALA A 18 0.88 10.50 -16.95
CA ALA A 18 0.58 9.82 -15.69
C ALA A 18 -0.90 9.99 -15.31
N LEU A 19 -1.46 11.18 -15.47
CA LEU A 19 -2.88 11.45 -15.24
C LEU A 19 -3.79 10.70 -16.23
N LYS A 20 -3.36 10.51 -17.47
CA LYS A 20 -4.12 9.71 -18.45
C LYS A 20 -4.14 8.24 -18.07
N VAL A 21 -3.03 7.71 -17.58
CA VAL A 21 -2.96 6.33 -17.08
C VAL A 21 -3.88 6.18 -15.86
N ASP A 22 -3.86 7.12 -14.93
CA ASP A 22 -4.79 7.15 -13.79
C ASP A 22 -6.25 7.21 -14.24
N ALA A 23 -6.57 8.03 -15.23
CA ALA A 23 -7.91 8.13 -15.77
C ALA A 23 -8.35 6.85 -16.51
N SER A 24 -7.41 6.16 -17.13
CA SER A 24 -7.68 4.93 -17.88
C SER A 24 -7.94 3.72 -16.99
N TYR A 25 -7.37 3.71 -15.78
CA TYR A 25 -7.52 2.61 -14.83
C TYR A 25 -8.38 2.99 -13.62
N GLY A 26 -9.16 3.99 -13.74
CA GLY A 26 -10.19 4.53 -12.86
C GLY A 26 -10.44 3.84 -11.51
N PHE A 27 -9.41 3.62 -10.73
CA PHE A 27 -9.55 3.09 -9.38
C PHE A 27 -9.61 4.25 -8.40
N LYS A 28 -10.80 4.68 -8.06
CA LYS A 28 -11.03 5.60 -6.95
C LYS A 28 -11.81 4.87 -5.88
N LEU A 29 -11.19 4.68 -4.75
CA LEU A 29 -11.82 4.10 -3.59
C LEU A 29 -12.44 5.24 -2.76
N GLN A 30 -13.74 5.17 -2.55
CA GLN A 30 -14.45 6.19 -1.78
C GLN A 30 -15.26 5.57 -0.64
N LYS A 31 -15.23 6.28 0.47
CA LYS A 31 -16.08 6.02 1.61
C LYS A 31 -17.50 6.48 1.31
N THR A 32 -18.49 5.72 1.79
CA THR A 32 -19.92 6.11 1.82
C THR A 32 -20.38 6.35 3.24
N SER A 33 -21.61 6.81 3.42
CA SER A 33 -22.21 6.93 4.76
C SER A 33 -22.41 5.58 5.46
N ALA A 34 -22.45 4.50 4.71
CA ALA A 34 -22.61 3.13 5.21
C ALA A 34 -21.27 2.42 5.47
N THR A 35 -20.15 3.03 5.14
CA THR A 35 -18.83 2.40 5.30
C THR A 35 -18.55 2.11 6.77
N LYS A 36 -18.18 0.86 7.03
CA LYS A 36 -17.89 0.36 8.38
C LYS A 36 -16.61 -0.45 8.40
N VAL A 37 -15.79 -0.22 9.41
CA VAL A 37 -14.59 -1.01 9.68
C VAL A 37 -14.89 -2.01 10.79
N THR A 38 -14.59 -3.28 10.54
CA THR A 38 -14.74 -4.36 11.50
C THR A 38 -13.40 -5.08 11.65
N VAL A 39 -12.96 -5.27 12.88
CA VAL A 39 -11.79 -6.10 13.16
C VAL A 39 -12.24 -7.57 13.13
N THR A 40 -11.71 -8.33 12.19
CA THR A 40 -12.06 -9.76 11.99
C THR A 40 -11.01 -10.71 12.56
N LYS A 41 -9.79 -10.23 12.74
CA LYS A 41 -8.73 -10.95 13.48
C LYS A 41 -7.89 -9.97 14.28
N GLY A 42 -7.49 -10.35 15.46
CA GLY A 42 -6.70 -9.52 16.37
C GLY A 42 -7.55 -8.61 17.24
N THR A 43 -6.90 -7.82 18.05
CA THR A 43 -7.54 -6.88 18.98
C THR A 43 -7.02 -5.48 18.71
N LYS A 44 -7.91 -4.56 18.38
CA LYS A 44 -7.53 -3.17 18.16
C LYS A 44 -7.12 -2.48 19.46
N CYS A 45 -6.23 -1.52 19.35
CA CYS A 45 -5.80 -0.66 20.44
C CYS A 45 -5.97 0.82 20.06
N ALA A 46 -5.74 1.70 21.00
CA ALA A 46 -5.65 3.12 20.72
C ALA A 46 -4.37 3.44 19.94
N ALA A 47 -4.40 4.50 19.14
CA ALA A 47 -3.19 5.01 18.51
C ALA A 47 -2.16 5.34 19.60
N PRO A 48 -0.90 4.89 19.46
CA PRO A 48 0.11 5.13 20.47
C PRO A 48 0.48 6.61 20.53
N SER A 49 0.66 7.13 21.72
CA SER A 49 1.14 8.49 21.94
C SER A 49 2.64 8.54 22.24
N LYS A 50 3.23 7.40 22.59
CA LYS A 50 4.64 7.26 22.91
C LYS A 50 5.22 5.98 22.33
N PHE A 51 6.50 6.03 21.99
CA PHE A 51 7.27 4.87 21.58
C PHE A 51 8.70 4.99 22.10
N ASN A 52 9.20 3.96 22.77
CA ASN A 52 10.53 3.96 23.43
C ASN A 52 10.75 5.17 24.35
N GLY A 53 9.70 5.58 25.08
CA GLY A 53 9.76 6.67 26.03
C GLY A 53 9.69 8.07 25.41
N GLU A 54 9.62 8.18 24.10
CA GLU A 54 9.50 9.44 23.39
C GLU A 54 8.07 9.66 22.86
N ASP A 55 7.66 10.91 22.80
CA ASP A 55 6.36 11.27 22.27
C ASP A 55 6.30 11.02 20.76
N LEU A 56 5.17 10.48 20.32
CA LEU A 56 4.87 10.28 18.90
C LEU A 56 3.95 11.39 18.40
N GLU A 57 4.38 12.06 17.37
CA GLU A 57 3.55 13.04 16.66
C GLU A 57 2.92 12.41 15.43
N LEU A 58 1.77 11.78 15.64
CA LEU A 58 1.01 11.18 14.53
C LEU A 58 0.16 12.24 13.86
N LEU A 59 0.11 12.19 12.54
CA LEU A 59 -0.80 13.02 11.76
C LEU A 59 -2.26 12.67 12.06
N ALA A 60 -3.15 13.65 11.96
CA ALA A 60 -4.55 13.48 12.36
C ALA A 60 -5.24 12.31 11.64
N PHE A 61 -4.95 12.09 10.36
CA PHE A 61 -5.54 10.99 9.61
C PHE A 61 -5.03 9.62 10.06
N MET A 62 -3.78 9.52 10.50
CA MET A 62 -3.20 8.28 11.02
C MET A 62 -3.82 7.87 12.35
N LYS A 63 -4.22 8.84 13.17
CA LYS A 63 -4.91 8.57 14.43
C LYS A 63 -6.28 7.93 14.24
N LYS A 64 -6.89 8.14 13.08
CA LYS A 64 -8.19 7.57 12.71
C LYS A 64 -8.11 6.16 12.13
N TYR A 65 -6.91 5.67 11.85
CA TYR A 65 -6.71 4.29 11.39
C TYR A 65 -7.04 3.31 12.49
N THR A 66 -7.16 2.05 12.11
CA THR A 66 -7.33 0.97 13.07
C THR A 66 -5.97 0.47 13.51
N TRP A 67 -5.65 0.62 14.80
CA TRP A 67 -4.36 0.32 15.37
C TRP A 67 -4.32 -1.04 16.06
N PHE A 68 -3.18 -1.69 15.95
CA PHE A 68 -2.87 -2.95 16.61
C PHE A 68 -1.48 -2.88 17.23
N LYS A 69 -1.32 -3.53 18.38
CA LYS A 69 -0.03 -3.74 19.02
C LYS A 69 0.41 -5.19 18.77
N THR A 70 1.67 -5.38 18.43
CA THR A 70 2.23 -6.71 18.23
C THR A 70 3.52 -6.90 19.03
N SER A 71 3.62 -8.00 19.74
CA SER A 71 4.81 -8.41 20.52
C SER A 71 5.55 -9.57 19.86
N LYS A 72 4.99 -10.15 18.80
CA LYS A 72 5.53 -11.33 18.11
C LYS A 72 5.50 -11.16 16.61
N ASN A 73 6.42 -11.86 15.94
CA ASN A 73 6.35 -12.02 14.49
C ASN A 73 5.26 -13.04 14.17
N THR A 74 4.08 -12.58 13.84
CA THR A 74 2.93 -13.42 13.53
C THR A 74 2.40 -13.12 12.14
N ALA A 75 1.87 -14.14 11.48
CA ALA A 75 1.23 -14.01 10.18
C ALA A 75 -0.26 -14.31 10.30
N ASN A 76 -1.07 -13.58 9.55
CA ASN A 76 -2.52 -13.80 9.42
C ASN A 76 -3.33 -13.64 10.73
N ASN A 77 -2.79 -12.96 11.72
CA ASN A 77 -3.45 -12.73 13.01
C ASN A 77 -4.04 -11.33 13.17
N ILE A 78 -3.86 -10.48 12.18
CA ILE A 78 -4.43 -9.13 12.14
C ILE A 78 -5.19 -8.98 10.83
N GLN A 79 -6.46 -8.69 10.91
CA GLN A 79 -7.32 -8.52 9.75
C GLN A 79 -8.45 -7.56 10.05
N ILE A 80 -8.72 -6.68 9.10
CA ILE A 80 -9.90 -5.82 9.11
C ILE A 80 -10.73 -6.05 7.85
N LYS A 81 -12.03 -5.85 7.97
CA LYS A 81 -12.96 -5.77 6.85
C LYS A 81 -13.54 -4.38 6.80
N ILE A 82 -13.47 -3.76 5.64
CA ILE A 82 -14.07 -2.46 5.37
C ILE A 82 -15.26 -2.70 4.45
N SER A 83 -16.46 -2.47 4.95
CA SER A 83 -17.71 -2.74 4.24
C SER A 83 -18.24 -1.48 3.59
N ASP A 84 -18.93 -1.65 2.46
CA ASP A 84 -19.63 -0.58 1.74
C ASP A 84 -18.73 0.57 1.29
N LEU A 85 -17.63 0.21 0.65
CA LEU A 85 -16.83 1.14 -0.14
C LEU A 85 -17.39 1.21 -1.55
N THR A 86 -17.14 2.31 -2.24
CA THR A 86 -17.36 2.40 -3.67
C THR A 86 -16.04 2.53 -4.41
N VAL A 87 -15.92 1.85 -5.53
CA VAL A 87 -14.81 2.00 -6.46
C VAL A 87 -15.36 2.41 -7.82
N TYR A 88 -14.63 3.28 -8.48
CA TYR A 88 -14.90 3.61 -9.89
C TYR A 88 -14.19 2.58 -10.76
N GLN A 89 -14.94 1.90 -11.59
CA GLN A 89 -14.43 0.86 -12.48
C GLN A 89 -14.69 1.26 -13.93
N CYS A 90 -13.70 1.11 -14.78
CA CYS A 90 -13.82 1.41 -16.21
C CYS A 90 -12.93 0.48 -17.02
N ASN A 91 -13.12 0.48 -18.35
CA ASN A 91 -12.21 -0.18 -19.27
C ASN A 91 -10.85 0.52 -19.28
N SER A 92 -9.83 -0.14 -19.82
CA SER A 92 -8.47 0.39 -19.92
C SER A 92 -8.36 1.68 -20.75
N ASP A 93 -9.31 1.91 -21.64
CA ASP A 93 -9.42 3.15 -22.43
C ASP A 93 -10.25 4.25 -21.74
N GLY A 94 -10.69 4.01 -20.52
CA GLY A 94 -11.53 4.92 -19.75
C GLY A 94 -13.03 4.86 -20.07
N SER A 95 -13.44 4.00 -21.02
CA SER A 95 -14.85 3.83 -21.36
C SER A 95 -15.61 2.98 -20.33
N ASN A 96 -16.94 3.05 -20.36
CA ASN A 96 -17.84 2.31 -19.48
C ASN A 96 -17.57 2.49 -17.99
N GLY A 97 -17.18 3.70 -17.60
CA GLY A 97 -16.95 4.02 -16.21
C GLY A 97 -18.22 3.96 -15.37
N HIS A 98 -18.15 3.29 -14.24
CA HIS A 98 -19.25 3.17 -13.29
C HIS A 98 -18.74 2.92 -11.88
N TRP A 99 -19.59 3.24 -10.90
CA TRP A 99 -19.31 3.00 -9.49
C TRP A 99 -19.83 1.62 -9.08
N VAL A 100 -18.99 0.88 -8.38
CA VAL A 100 -19.31 -0.45 -7.86
C VAL A 100 -19.14 -0.45 -6.35
N LYS A 101 -20.06 -1.07 -5.64
CA LYS A 101 -19.93 -1.29 -4.19
C LYS A 101 -19.09 -2.53 -3.91
N VAL A 102 -18.10 -2.38 -3.05
CA VAL A 102 -17.18 -3.44 -2.68
C VAL A 102 -16.93 -3.46 -1.18
N ASP A 103 -16.53 -4.62 -0.70
CA ASP A 103 -15.91 -4.79 0.61
C ASP A 103 -14.42 -5.04 0.41
N LEU A 104 -13.61 -4.50 1.29
CA LEU A 104 -12.16 -4.69 1.28
C LEU A 104 -11.74 -5.46 2.53
N VAL A 105 -11.07 -6.58 2.35
CA VAL A 105 -10.45 -7.33 3.45
C VAL A 105 -8.94 -7.10 3.39
N ARG A 106 -8.40 -6.57 4.47
CA ARG A 106 -6.98 -6.27 4.64
C ARG A 106 -6.38 -7.16 5.71
N THR A 107 -5.41 -7.98 5.34
CA THR A 107 -4.77 -8.93 6.24
C THR A 107 -3.28 -8.67 6.32
N ILE A 108 -2.73 -8.66 7.52
CA ILE A 108 -1.28 -8.67 7.72
C ILE A 108 -0.80 -10.11 7.57
N THR A 109 -0.14 -10.39 6.46
CA THR A 109 0.30 -11.76 6.12
C THR A 109 1.71 -12.07 6.59
N ALA A 110 2.51 -11.04 6.86
CA ALA A 110 3.84 -11.19 7.43
C ALA A 110 4.20 -9.96 8.25
N ILE A 111 4.88 -10.17 9.36
CA ILE A 111 5.42 -9.11 10.21
C ILE A 111 6.82 -9.53 10.64
N GLU A 112 7.76 -8.62 10.52
CA GLU A 112 9.07 -8.73 11.15
C GLU A 112 9.31 -7.47 11.97
N LYS A 113 9.28 -7.62 13.29
CA LYS A 113 9.48 -6.51 14.21
C LYS A 113 10.93 -6.43 14.66
N TYR A 114 11.34 -5.26 15.15
CA TYR A 114 12.62 -5.14 15.80
C TYR A 114 12.65 -5.96 17.11
N LYS A 115 13.83 -6.51 17.40
CA LYS A 115 14.02 -7.32 18.62
C LYS A 115 13.83 -6.49 19.89
N ASN A 116 13.31 -7.14 20.92
CA ASN A 116 13.20 -6.60 22.28
C ASN A 116 12.30 -5.37 22.42
N GLN A 117 11.37 -5.18 21.51
CA GLN A 117 10.39 -4.11 21.61
C GLN A 117 9.08 -4.52 20.93
N ASP A 118 7.99 -3.95 21.41
CA ASP A 118 6.70 -4.10 20.76
C ASP A 118 6.64 -3.21 19.51
N GLY A 119 5.82 -3.63 18.54
CA GLY A 119 5.50 -2.84 17.38
C GLY A 119 4.05 -2.42 17.36
N TYR A 120 3.75 -1.39 16.57
CA TYR A 120 2.39 -0.93 16.31
C TYR A 120 2.14 -0.90 14.82
N ILE A 121 0.94 -1.30 14.43
CA ILE A 121 0.50 -1.32 13.05
C ILE A 121 -0.84 -0.63 12.97
N ALA A 122 -1.04 0.21 11.97
CA ALA A 122 -2.32 0.83 11.67
C ALA A 122 -2.71 0.62 10.22
N LEU A 123 -3.97 0.29 10.00
CA LEU A 123 -4.55 0.11 8.69
C LEU A 123 -5.67 1.12 8.48
N GLY A 124 -5.59 1.85 7.37
CA GLY A 124 -6.64 2.75 6.91
C GLY A 124 -7.52 2.11 5.84
N LEU A 125 -8.34 2.92 5.19
CA LEU A 125 -9.36 2.47 4.22
C LEU A 125 -8.80 2.16 2.84
N GLY A 126 -7.66 2.73 2.47
CA GLY A 126 -7.05 2.53 1.18
C GLY A 126 -6.00 1.41 1.20
N ILE A 127 -5.70 0.85 0.04
CA ILE A 127 -4.71 -0.23 -0.08
C ILE A 127 -3.29 0.20 0.28
N THR A 128 -2.97 1.49 0.20
CA THR A 128 -1.68 2.06 0.60
C THR A 128 -1.72 2.69 1.99
N ASP A 129 -2.87 2.70 2.64
CA ASP A 129 -3.04 3.33 3.95
C ASP A 129 -2.58 2.38 5.06
N ALA A 130 -1.31 2.42 5.35
CA ALA A 130 -0.70 1.64 6.41
C ALA A 130 0.39 2.46 7.11
N VAL A 131 0.47 2.31 8.42
CA VAL A 131 1.52 2.89 9.26
C VAL A 131 2.06 1.78 10.16
N TYR A 132 3.36 1.77 10.36
CA TYR A 132 3.97 0.83 11.28
C TYR A 132 5.10 1.50 12.07
N ILE A 133 5.22 1.10 13.32
CA ILE A 133 6.20 1.65 14.26
C ILE A 133 6.84 0.47 14.99
N GLY A 134 8.17 0.44 15.07
CA GLY A 134 8.90 -0.67 15.70
C GLY A 134 8.86 -1.96 14.88
N ILE A 135 8.60 -1.85 13.61
CA ILE A 135 8.49 -2.97 12.66
C ILE A 135 9.47 -2.72 11.53
N GLU A 136 10.24 -3.74 11.23
CA GLU A 136 11.23 -3.69 10.16
C GLU A 136 10.58 -3.94 8.80
N GLU A 137 9.69 -4.92 8.73
CA GLU A 137 8.98 -5.30 7.52
C GLU A 137 7.57 -5.77 7.82
N MET A 138 6.64 -5.40 6.96
CA MET A 138 5.25 -5.81 7.04
C MET A 138 4.68 -6.03 5.64
N THR A 139 3.89 -7.08 5.49
CA THR A 139 3.16 -7.35 4.26
C THR A 139 1.67 -7.29 4.53
N VAL A 140 0.97 -6.49 3.73
CA VAL A 140 -0.49 -6.38 3.74
C VAL A 140 -1.04 -7.03 2.48
N ASN A 141 -1.99 -7.93 2.65
CA ASN A 141 -2.75 -8.51 1.55
C ASN A 141 -4.14 -7.86 1.51
N ASN A 142 -4.52 -7.35 0.34
CA ASN A 142 -5.80 -6.68 0.12
C ASN A 142 -6.63 -7.49 -0.86
N VAL A 143 -7.85 -7.84 -0.48
CA VAL A 143 -8.78 -8.56 -1.33
C VAL A 143 -10.11 -7.82 -1.37
N PHE A 144 -10.60 -7.58 -2.58
CA PHE A 144 -11.89 -6.96 -2.81
C PHE A 144 -12.96 -8.01 -3.07
N TYR A 145 -14.13 -7.77 -2.52
CA TYR A 145 -15.32 -8.59 -2.73
C TYR A 145 -16.47 -7.71 -3.19
N LYS A 146 -17.38 -8.26 -3.98
CA LYS A 146 -18.67 -7.63 -4.21
C LYS A 146 -19.35 -7.41 -2.87
N ALA A 147 -19.83 -6.19 -2.62
CA ALA A 147 -20.36 -5.81 -1.31
C ALA A 147 -21.41 -6.78 -0.78
N GLY A 148 -21.24 -7.22 0.47
CA GLY A 148 -22.13 -8.16 1.13
C GLY A 148 -22.01 -9.61 0.65
N THR A 149 -21.00 -9.95 -0.13
CA THR A 149 -20.80 -11.31 -0.67
C THR A 149 -19.37 -11.79 -0.42
N SER A 150 -19.13 -13.06 -0.68
CA SER A 150 -17.80 -13.68 -0.71
C SER A 150 -17.23 -13.79 -2.13
N GLN A 151 -17.87 -13.16 -3.10
CA GLN A 151 -17.41 -13.16 -4.48
C GLN A 151 -16.29 -12.13 -4.66
N LYS A 152 -15.10 -12.61 -5.00
CA LYS A 152 -13.96 -11.74 -5.30
C LYS A 152 -14.22 -10.87 -6.51
N VAL A 153 -13.74 -9.63 -6.43
CA VAL A 153 -13.77 -8.67 -7.54
C VAL A 153 -12.34 -8.42 -7.97
N THR A 154 -12.06 -8.62 -9.25
CA THR A 154 -10.77 -8.26 -9.83
C THR A 154 -10.79 -6.79 -10.23
N LEU A 155 -9.88 -6.02 -9.67
CA LEU A 155 -9.73 -4.59 -9.95
C LEU A 155 -8.36 -4.33 -10.57
N LYS A 156 -8.34 -3.52 -11.61
CA LYS A 156 -7.11 -3.00 -12.20
C LYS A 156 -6.92 -1.57 -11.75
N SER A 157 -5.79 -1.29 -11.13
CA SER A 157 -5.53 0.02 -10.56
C SER A 157 -4.12 0.51 -10.88
N ASN A 158 -3.98 1.81 -10.96
CA ASN A 158 -2.69 2.49 -11.00
C ASN A 158 -2.40 3.06 -9.61
N VAL A 159 -1.29 2.64 -9.05
CA VAL A 159 -0.84 3.10 -7.73
C VAL A 159 0.56 3.66 -7.85
N THR A 160 0.77 4.87 -7.37
CA THR A 160 2.10 5.47 -7.27
C THR A 160 2.47 5.62 -5.81
N LEU A 161 3.62 5.06 -5.45
CA LEU A 161 4.21 5.16 -4.13
C LEU A 161 5.37 6.16 -4.21
N THR A 162 5.30 7.19 -3.38
CA THR A 162 6.25 8.30 -3.37
C THR A 162 7.10 8.28 -2.10
N ASP A 163 8.11 9.14 -2.07
CA ASP A 163 8.94 9.36 -0.89
C ASP A 163 9.69 8.10 -0.44
N ILE A 164 10.20 7.33 -1.41
CA ILE A 164 11.08 6.21 -1.13
C ILE A 164 12.50 6.76 -1.04
N ASP A 165 12.92 7.06 0.17
CA ASP A 165 14.21 7.66 0.44
C ASP A 165 15.07 6.80 1.38
N THR A 166 15.98 7.42 2.10
CA THR A 166 16.93 6.75 2.98
C THR A 166 16.36 5.59 3.78
N ARG A 167 16.94 4.40 3.59
CA ARG A 167 16.60 3.17 4.32
C ARG A 167 15.15 2.69 4.15
N GLN A 168 14.48 3.15 3.11
CA GLN A 168 13.13 2.71 2.79
C GLN A 168 13.15 1.77 1.60
N TYR A 169 12.24 0.83 1.62
CA TYR A 169 11.99 -0.05 0.49
C TYR A 169 10.53 -0.47 0.43
N ILE A 170 10.11 -0.85 -0.74
CA ILE A 170 8.76 -1.34 -1.03
C ILE A 170 8.89 -2.67 -1.74
N GLY A 171 8.14 -3.66 -1.27
CA GLY A 171 8.01 -4.95 -1.93
C GLY A 171 6.62 -5.15 -2.48
N VAL A 172 6.51 -5.67 -3.70
CA VAL A 172 5.24 -5.99 -4.35
C VAL A 172 5.30 -7.37 -4.98
N SER A 173 4.15 -8.07 -5.01
CA SER A 173 4.06 -9.37 -5.68
C SER A 173 4.16 -9.20 -7.19
N ALA A 174 5.17 -9.81 -7.81
CA ALA A 174 5.41 -9.70 -9.25
C ALA A 174 4.22 -10.21 -10.09
N SER A 175 3.51 -11.22 -9.60
CA SER A 175 2.35 -11.81 -10.29
C SER A 175 1.13 -10.87 -10.35
N LYS A 176 1.09 -9.83 -9.52
CA LYS A 176 -0.02 -8.87 -9.46
C LYS A 176 0.24 -7.57 -10.22
N ILE A 177 1.40 -7.46 -10.87
CA ILE A 177 1.82 -6.24 -11.54
C ILE A 177 1.82 -6.46 -13.05
N ASP A 178 1.04 -5.63 -13.77
CA ASP A 178 1.06 -5.58 -15.23
C ASP A 178 2.11 -4.60 -15.77
N GLY A 179 2.56 -3.68 -14.96
CA GLY A 179 3.57 -2.71 -15.33
C GLY A 179 4.17 -2.00 -14.13
N GLN A 180 5.41 -1.55 -14.30
CA GLN A 180 6.15 -0.77 -13.32
C GLN A 180 6.87 0.38 -14.00
N TYR A 181 6.82 1.56 -13.39
CA TYR A 181 7.28 2.79 -14.00
C TYR A 181 8.05 3.64 -13.00
N VAL A 182 9.17 4.17 -13.44
CA VAL A 182 9.97 5.14 -12.68
C VAL A 182 10.39 6.28 -13.59
N SER A 183 10.73 7.41 -13.02
CA SER A 183 11.24 8.53 -13.82
C SER A 183 12.63 8.22 -14.37
N ASN A 184 13.01 8.88 -15.47
CA ASN A 184 14.31 8.70 -16.12
C ASN A 184 15.49 8.98 -15.19
N ASN A 185 15.30 9.88 -14.21
CA ASN A 185 16.32 10.26 -13.23
C ASN A 185 16.13 9.56 -11.89
N THR A 186 15.48 8.40 -11.88
CA THR A 186 15.23 7.68 -10.62
C THR A 186 16.49 7.42 -9.82
N THR A 187 16.38 7.60 -8.52
CA THR A 187 17.40 7.22 -7.54
C THR A 187 17.14 5.85 -6.93
N LEU A 188 16.07 5.17 -7.37
CA LEU A 188 15.71 3.86 -6.87
C LEU A 188 16.50 2.76 -7.55
N SER A 189 16.80 1.72 -6.79
CA SER A 189 17.31 0.44 -7.25
C SER A 189 16.25 -0.64 -7.13
N TYR A 190 16.48 -1.72 -7.84
CA TYR A 190 15.55 -2.82 -7.99
C TYR A 190 16.21 -4.13 -7.60
N LEU A 191 15.50 -4.94 -6.83
CA LEU A 191 15.89 -6.29 -6.46
C LEU A 191 14.71 -7.24 -6.67
N LYS A 192 14.93 -8.31 -7.40
CA LYS A 192 13.95 -9.39 -7.51
C LYS A 192 14.35 -10.53 -6.57
N ASN A 193 13.43 -10.93 -5.70
CA ASN A 193 13.62 -12.04 -4.78
C ASN A 193 12.39 -12.94 -4.76
N GLY A 194 12.49 -14.12 -5.38
CA GLY A 194 11.36 -15.02 -5.56
C GLY A 194 10.30 -14.35 -6.43
N ASN A 195 9.04 -14.30 -5.97
CA ASN A 195 7.95 -13.65 -6.65
C ASN A 195 7.65 -12.23 -6.14
N LYS A 196 8.58 -11.63 -5.41
CA LYS A 196 8.50 -10.24 -4.98
C LYS A 196 9.53 -9.39 -5.69
N ASN A 197 9.08 -8.20 -6.10
CA ASN A 197 9.93 -7.14 -6.60
C ASN A 197 10.09 -6.08 -5.51
N PHE A 198 11.34 -5.73 -5.20
CA PHE A 198 11.68 -4.72 -4.21
C PHE A 198 12.27 -3.49 -4.88
N TYR A 199 11.90 -2.32 -4.38
CA TYR A 199 12.35 -1.02 -4.86
C TYR A 199 12.85 -0.23 -3.64
N TYR A 200 14.06 0.28 -3.71
CA TYR A 200 14.70 0.93 -2.58
C TYR A 200 15.59 2.09 -3.03
N ALA A 201 15.88 2.98 -2.09
CA ALA A 201 16.82 4.07 -2.32
C ALA A 201 18.26 3.58 -2.20
N ASP A 202 19.09 3.92 -3.20
CA ASP A 202 20.51 3.57 -3.21
C ASP A 202 21.34 4.40 -2.24
N ASN A 203 20.89 5.60 -1.90
CA ASN A 203 21.66 6.59 -1.17
C ASN A 203 20.84 7.17 -0.03
N ASP A 204 21.53 7.84 0.91
CA ASP A 204 20.91 8.67 1.94
C ASP A 204 20.33 9.96 1.32
N ILE A 205 19.28 9.79 0.55
CA ILE A 205 18.60 10.86 -0.16
C ILE A 205 17.21 11.06 0.42
N ASN A 206 16.88 12.30 0.69
CA ASN A 206 15.57 12.69 1.18
C ASN A 206 14.93 13.69 0.20
N TYR A 207 14.14 13.15 -0.74
CA TYR A 207 13.47 13.93 -1.77
C TYR A 207 11.96 13.67 -1.77
N SER A 208 11.31 14.11 -0.72
CA SER A 208 9.85 13.98 -0.59
C SER A 208 9.11 14.57 -1.78
N GLY A 209 8.20 13.81 -2.32
CA GLY A 209 7.30 14.26 -3.39
C GLY A 209 7.95 14.40 -4.76
N GLU A 210 9.21 14.02 -4.94
CA GLU A 210 9.87 14.06 -6.24
C GLU A 210 9.68 12.76 -7.03
N ALA A 211 9.57 12.87 -8.35
CA ALA A 211 9.38 11.70 -9.23
C ALA A 211 10.53 10.70 -9.13
N LYS A 212 11.76 11.16 -8.89
CA LYS A 212 12.95 10.30 -8.79
C LYS A 212 12.96 9.35 -7.58
N THR A 213 12.11 9.61 -6.57
CA THR A 213 11.92 8.75 -5.40
C THR A 213 10.58 8.02 -5.43
N ALA A 214 9.92 7.98 -6.56
CA ALA A 214 8.61 7.37 -6.74
C ALA A 214 8.65 6.18 -7.70
N VAL A 215 7.80 5.22 -7.45
CA VAL A 215 7.53 4.10 -8.37
C VAL A 215 6.03 3.95 -8.56
N GLY A 216 5.60 3.82 -9.80
CA GLY A 216 4.21 3.58 -10.16
C GLY A 216 4.00 2.14 -10.61
N PHE A 217 2.85 1.59 -10.25
CA PHE A 217 2.47 0.23 -10.62
C PHE A 217 1.10 0.20 -11.23
N ILE A 218 0.90 -0.73 -12.15
CA ILE A 218 -0.42 -1.15 -12.59
C ILE A 218 -0.68 -2.52 -11.95
N PHE A 219 -1.63 -2.55 -11.02
CA PHE A 219 -2.06 -3.77 -10.35
C PHE A 219 -3.30 -4.34 -11.01
N GLU A 220 -3.32 -5.67 -11.10
CA GLU A 220 -4.53 -6.43 -11.38
C GLU A 220 -4.74 -7.43 -10.24
N ASP A 221 -5.80 -7.21 -9.45
CA ASP A 221 -6.09 -8.03 -8.28
C ASP A 221 -7.59 -8.33 -8.16
#